data_88540cb39fd1a2f2166873d3486b303c
#
_entry.id   88540cb39fd1a2f2166873d3486b303c
#
_cell.length_a   1.000
_cell.length_b   1.000
_cell.length_c   1.000
_cell.angle_alpha   90.00
_cell.angle_beta   90.00
_cell.angle_gamma   90.00
#
_symmetry.space_group_name_H-M   'P 1'
#
loop_
_entity.id
_entity.type
_entity.pdbx_description
1 polymer ?
#
loop_
_entity_poly.entity_id
_entity_poly.type
_entity_poly.pdbx_seq_one_letter_code
_entity_poly.pdbx_strand_id
1 'polypeptide(L)'
;MKLKNFRFNKIGIYIKNLIFFIFKNINQNRSDKNIKKISKIMRNANQSNIAMKLKKINNIFSKFQSDPFLCRAIADEEICNAKNPEDGFNKMRNYNFLLEQWVKKNNLNSIKKEFIPEGRVTGSFGNHLTVFYYLMYKFNIEQSIENPNLLLRDNQKVTNSALYKYFTPYLNIIQNDGLYYKLESISKILSIPLEITLPFKDQLYPWFAAINFTKQLMKNMKNKKFDYFKISTEDYSKGKNILKKIGIPEDAWYVTLHIRQGSENELFNSNPLTYIKAIKEIIRRGGYVFRVGDKSMTPLPKIDGLIDYPFTEHKSEFFDIFLASTCRFCIGTSSGYWSVPTFFGKPVLLTNYLPFFDYYQLDEKSLFLPKSFIDKNTKKIISKEKLFQFPLGNLATNIQLEQNNIDIIDNSEDEIFQSTVEMFENIENKKINEKFTSTNEKFKKQIDALNTTKYEFPLKAMANFSISFLNKI
;
A
#
# COMPACT_ATOMS: atom_id res chain seq x y z
N MET A 1 17.97 26.21 29.62
CA MET A 1 18.53 26.31 28.25
C MET A 1 18.21 25.11 27.31
N LYS A 2 17.81 23.93 27.81
CA LYS A 2 17.53 22.70 26.98
C LYS A 2 16.13 22.66 26.34
N LEU A 3 15.14 23.42 26.84
CA LEU A 3 13.75 23.38 26.33
C LEU A 3 13.51 24.21 25.04
N LYS A 4 14.33 25.25 24.79
CA LYS A 4 14.22 26.06 23.56
C LYS A 4 14.69 25.32 22.32
N ASN A 5 15.71 24.46 22.42
CA ASN A 5 16.22 23.70 21.28
C ASN A 5 15.28 22.58 20.82
N PHE A 6 14.45 22.04 21.72
CA PHE A 6 13.52 20.94 21.40
C PHE A 6 12.32 21.40 20.57
N ARG A 7 11.82 22.63 20.80
CA ARG A 7 10.76 23.23 19.98
C ARG A 7 11.23 23.65 18.59
N PHE A 8 12.46 24.13 18.46
CA PHE A 8 13.02 24.54 17.16
C PHE A 8 13.26 23.35 16.22
N ASN A 9 13.69 22.20 16.73
CA ASN A 9 13.88 21.00 15.89
C ASN A 9 12.56 20.45 15.32
N LYS A 10 11.46 20.46 16.09
CA LYS A 10 10.14 20.02 15.59
C LYS A 10 9.57 20.94 14.50
N ILE A 11 9.72 22.25 14.68
CA ILE A 11 9.30 23.24 13.68
C ILE A 11 10.18 23.13 12.41
N GLY A 12 11.48 22.87 12.57
CA GLY A 12 12.40 22.64 11.44
C GLY A 12 12.06 21.40 10.62
N ILE A 13 11.65 20.32 11.27
CA ILE A 13 11.22 19.07 10.60
C ILE A 13 9.89 19.29 9.85
N TYR A 14 8.93 19.94 10.47
CA TYR A 14 7.64 20.29 9.85
C TYR A 14 7.82 21.17 8.60
N ILE A 15 8.66 22.17 8.70
CA ILE A 15 9.00 23.06 7.57
C ILE A 15 9.75 22.29 6.48
N LYS A 16 10.66 21.39 6.83
CA LYS A 16 11.42 20.59 5.87
C LYS A 16 10.53 19.62 5.08
N ASN A 17 9.57 18.99 5.75
CA ASN A 17 8.58 18.11 5.12
C ASN A 17 7.61 18.90 4.23
N LEU A 18 7.18 20.06 4.68
CA LEU A 18 6.36 20.97 3.89
C LEU A 18 7.12 21.52 2.67
N ILE A 19 8.41 21.81 2.83
CA ILE A 19 9.31 22.21 1.74
C ILE A 19 9.47 21.10 0.74
N PHE A 20 9.68 19.86 1.18
CA PHE A 20 9.82 18.68 0.33
C PHE A 20 8.53 18.43 -0.45
N PHE A 21 7.38 18.53 0.20
CA PHE A 21 6.06 18.47 -0.42
C PHE A 21 5.88 19.54 -1.51
N ILE A 22 6.21 20.79 -1.20
CA ILE A 22 6.16 21.91 -2.15
C ILE A 22 7.14 21.68 -3.31
N PHE A 23 8.39 21.22 -3.07
CA PHE A 23 9.38 20.96 -4.12
C PHE A 23 9.00 19.78 -5.01
N LYS A 24 8.44 18.70 -4.48
CA LYS A 24 7.93 17.58 -5.26
C LYS A 24 6.85 18.04 -6.23
N ASN A 25 5.98 18.95 -5.79
CA ASN A 25 4.90 19.50 -6.61
C ASN A 25 5.35 20.62 -7.58
N ILE A 26 6.39 21.41 -7.24
CA ILE A 26 6.98 22.43 -8.14
C ILE A 26 7.62 21.78 -9.37
N ASN A 27 8.28 20.65 -9.23
CA ASN A 27 8.89 19.94 -10.36
C ASN A 27 7.85 19.38 -11.35
N GLN A 28 6.60 19.21 -10.89
CA GLN A 28 5.49 18.77 -11.74
C GLN A 28 4.64 19.90 -12.32
N ASN A 29 4.63 21.10 -11.70
CA ASN A 29 3.77 22.23 -12.13
C ASN A 29 4.53 23.57 -12.14
N ARG A 30 5.17 23.93 -13.27
CA ARG A 30 5.95 25.17 -13.43
C ARG A 30 5.13 26.48 -13.49
N SER A 31 3.80 26.43 -13.45
CA SER A 31 2.92 27.59 -13.74
C SER A 31 2.33 28.33 -12.53
N ASP A 32 2.35 27.78 -11.34
CA ASP A 32 1.72 28.43 -10.18
C ASP A 32 2.59 29.55 -9.59
N LYS A 33 2.07 30.79 -9.69
CA LYS A 33 2.71 32.03 -9.21
C LYS A 33 3.03 32.02 -7.71
N ASN A 34 2.19 31.38 -6.90
CA ASN A 34 2.31 31.35 -5.44
C ASN A 34 3.39 30.34 -5.01
N ILE A 35 3.45 29.19 -5.69
CA ILE A 35 4.48 28.19 -5.49
C ILE A 35 5.87 28.75 -5.84
N LYS A 36 5.98 29.51 -6.94
CA LYS A 36 7.22 30.21 -7.30
C LYS A 36 7.63 31.24 -6.23
N LYS A 37 6.65 31.93 -5.60
CA LYS A 37 6.89 32.90 -4.56
C LYS A 37 7.40 32.26 -3.27
N ILE A 38 6.81 31.14 -2.84
CA ILE A 38 7.25 30.35 -1.68
C ILE A 38 8.66 29.79 -1.92
N SER A 39 8.93 29.20 -3.09
CA SER A 39 10.23 28.70 -3.47
C SER A 39 11.32 29.79 -3.46
N LYS A 40 11.01 31.01 -3.93
CA LYS A 40 11.92 32.14 -3.88
C LYS A 40 12.22 32.61 -2.45
N ILE A 41 11.20 32.65 -1.59
CA ILE A 41 11.36 33.01 -0.15
C ILE A 41 12.26 32.00 0.56
N MET A 42 12.15 30.73 0.21
CA MET A 42 12.89 29.64 0.85
C MET A 42 14.33 29.50 0.36
N ARG A 43 14.59 29.68 -0.93
CA ARG A 43 15.98 29.70 -1.48
C ARG A 43 16.84 30.82 -0.89
N ASN A 44 16.23 31.92 -0.50
CA ASN A 44 16.94 33.10 0.05
C ASN A 44 17.00 33.10 1.59
N ALA A 45 16.78 31.95 2.25
CA ALA A 45 16.72 31.83 3.70
C ALA A 45 18.09 31.52 4.32
N ASN A 46 18.84 32.56 4.68
CA ASN A 46 19.92 32.43 5.66
C ASN A 46 19.35 32.38 7.08
N GLN A 47 20.02 31.62 7.98
CA GLN A 47 19.52 31.24 9.32
C GLN A 47 19.09 32.38 10.25
N SER A 48 19.54 33.60 10.04
CA SER A 48 19.29 34.78 10.94
C SER A 48 17.89 35.40 10.86
N ASN A 49 17.01 34.99 9.96
CA ASN A 49 15.70 35.59 9.73
C ASN A 49 14.51 34.60 9.67
N ILE A 50 14.66 33.46 10.31
CA ILE A 50 13.68 32.36 10.25
C ILE A 50 12.32 32.76 10.85
N ALA A 51 12.30 33.49 11.97
CA ALA A 51 11.04 33.88 12.63
C ALA A 51 10.19 34.86 11.80
N MET A 52 10.81 35.80 11.10
CA MET A 52 10.10 36.76 10.25
C MET A 52 9.62 36.10 8.94
N LYS A 53 10.36 35.10 8.45
CA LYS A 53 9.99 34.28 7.28
C LYS A 53 8.88 33.32 7.61
N LEU A 54 8.87 32.72 8.81
CA LEU A 54 7.77 31.90 9.33
C LEU A 54 6.47 32.71 9.43
N LYS A 55 6.53 33.97 9.86
CA LYS A 55 5.37 34.87 9.91
C LYS A 55 4.84 35.21 8.51
N LYS A 56 5.72 35.38 7.51
CA LYS A 56 5.32 35.52 6.10
C LYS A 56 4.73 34.24 5.52
N ILE A 57 5.27 33.08 5.88
CA ILE A 57 4.74 31.78 5.50
C ILE A 57 3.38 31.56 6.15
N ASN A 58 3.22 31.85 7.45
CA ASN A 58 1.92 31.78 8.14
C ASN A 58 0.88 32.73 7.54
N ASN A 59 1.25 33.92 7.11
CA ASN A 59 0.34 34.83 6.41
C ASN A 59 -0.05 34.33 5.01
N ILE A 60 0.83 33.62 4.35
CA ILE A 60 0.50 32.91 3.11
C ILE A 60 -0.43 31.73 3.44
N PHE A 61 -0.16 30.97 4.50
CA PHE A 61 -1.02 29.88 4.96
C PHE A 61 -2.41 30.34 5.41
N SER A 62 -2.54 31.46 6.08
CA SER A 62 -3.87 31.99 6.46
C SER A 62 -4.72 32.35 5.24
N LYS A 63 -4.10 32.78 4.14
CA LYS A 63 -4.78 33.00 2.86
C LYS A 63 -5.17 31.69 2.14
N PHE A 64 -4.51 30.58 2.46
CA PHE A 64 -4.81 29.26 1.89
C PHE A 64 -5.77 28.42 2.75
N GLN A 65 -6.18 28.88 3.93
CA GLN A 65 -7.19 28.18 4.75
C GLN A 65 -8.55 28.03 4.03
N SER A 66 -8.78 28.80 2.99
CA SER A 66 -9.94 28.69 2.11
C SER A 66 -9.71 27.83 0.86
N ASP A 67 -8.50 27.28 0.69
CA ASP A 67 -8.20 26.35 -0.42
C ASP A 67 -8.52 24.93 0.02
N PRO A 68 -9.52 24.28 -0.60
CA PRO A 68 -9.95 22.93 -0.20
C PRO A 68 -8.81 21.90 -0.33
N PHE A 69 -7.96 22.04 -1.32
CA PHE A 69 -6.93 21.05 -1.64
C PHE A 69 -5.76 21.10 -0.64
N LEU A 70 -5.37 22.30 -0.23
CA LEU A 70 -4.36 22.44 0.82
C LEU A 70 -4.89 21.98 2.17
N CYS A 71 -6.14 22.29 2.49
CA CYS A 71 -6.82 21.82 3.70
C CYS A 71 -6.85 20.28 3.74
N ARG A 72 -7.12 19.64 2.58
CA ARG A 72 -7.08 18.18 2.42
C ARG A 72 -5.69 17.62 2.67
N ALA A 73 -4.66 18.17 2.02
CA ALA A 73 -3.29 17.68 2.16
C ALA A 73 -2.77 17.75 3.60
N ILE A 74 -3.11 18.83 4.33
CA ILE A 74 -2.77 18.99 5.75
C ILE A 74 -3.53 17.98 6.60
N ALA A 75 -4.82 17.76 6.32
CA ALA A 75 -5.64 16.80 7.05
C ALA A 75 -5.11 15.37 6.90
N ASP A 76 -4.73 14.97 5.69
CA ASP A 76 -4.18 13.64 5.42
C ASP A 76 -2.85 13.42 6.14
N GLU A 77 -1.94 14.42 6.10
CA GLU A 77 -0.67 14.37 6.82
C GLU A 77 -0.89 14.21 8.33
N GLU A 78 -1.84 14.93 8.89
CA GLU A 78 -2.17 14.84 10.31
C GLU A 78 -2.84 13.52 10.68
N ILE A 79 -3.73 12.99 9.83
CA ILE A 79 -4.34 11.66 10.05
C ILE A 79 -3.26 10.57 10.02
N CYS A 80 -2.35 10.63 9.05
CA CYS A 80 -1.35 9.58 8.85
C CYS A 80 -0.18 9.62 9.84
N ASN A 81 0.22 10.82 10.28
CA ASN A 81 1.47 11.02 11.01
C ASN A 81 1.28 11.58 12.43
N ALA A 82 0.09 12.06 12.78
CA ALA A 82 -0.15 12.68 14.08
C ALA A 82 -0.39 11.64 15.18
N LYS A 83 0.07 11.99 16.39
CA LYS A 83 -0.28 11.25 17.60
C LYS A 83 -1.77 11.34 17.96
N ASN A 84 -2.46 12.33 17.44
CA ASN A 84 -3.90 12.53 17.56
C ASN A 84 -4.49 12.81 16.18
N PRO A 85 -5.12 11.83 15.53
CA PRO A 85 -5.70 11.99 14.20
C PRO A 85 -6.97 12.85 14.18
N GLU A 86 -7.55 13.20 15.34
CA GLU A 86 -8.81 13.95 15.41
C GLU A 86 -8.71 15.36 14.81
N ASP A 87 -7.57 16.03 14.99
CA ASP A 87 -7.32 17.33 14.34
C ASP A 87 -7.32 17.22 12.81
N GLY A 88 -6.77 16.12 12.29
CA GLY A 88 -6.82 15.81 10.87
C GLY A 88 -8.25 15.58 10.38
N PHE A 89 -9.06 14.84 11.12
CA PHE A 89 -10.49 14.62 10.79
C PHE A 89 -11.30 15.91 10.82
N ASN A 90 -11.05 16.82 11.75
CA ASN A 90 -11.69 18.14 11.80
C ASN A 90 -11.35 18.97 10.54
N LYS A 91 -10.09 18.95 10.10
CA LYS A 91 -9.68 19.63 8.86
C LYS A 91 -10.28 18.98 7.64
N MET A 92 -10.50 17.64 7.66
CA MET A 92 -11.15 16.93 6.58
C MET A 92 -12.62 17.32 6.43
N ARG A 93 -13.34 17.53 7.54
CA ARG A 93 -14.71 18.06 7.50
C ARG A 93 -14.76 19.47 6.87
N ASN A 94 -13.81 20.32 7.21
CA ASN A 94 -13.70 21.64 6.58
C ASN A 94 -13.36 21.54 5.08
N TYR A 95 -12.51 20.59 4.69
CA TYR A 95 -12.21 20.31 3.28
C TYR A 95 -13.47 20.00 2.49
N ASN A 96 -14.33 19.11 2.97
CA ASN A 96 -15.57 18.75 2.27
C ASN A 96 -16.47 19.97 2.02
N PHE A 97 -16.61 20.84 3.02
CA PHE A 97 -17.35 22.08 2.88
C PHE A 97 -16.74 23.03 1.83
N LEU A 98 -15.43 23.23 1.87
CA LEU A 98 -14.70 24.08 0.92
C LEU A 98 -14.77 23.51 -0.50
N LEU A 99 -14.67 22.17 -0.64
CA LEU A 99 -14.79 21.50 -1.93
C LEU A 99 -16.17 21.71 -2.55
N GLU A 100 -17.25 21.66 -1.76
CA GLU A 100 -18.60 21.94 -2.25
C GLU A 100 -18.73 23.35 -2.81
N GLN A 101 -18.20 24.34 -2.10
CA GLN A 101 -18.19 25.71 -2.58
C GLN A 101 -17.36 25.87 -3.86
N TRP A 102 -16.22 25.20 -3.94
CA TRP A 102 -15.35 25.24 -5.10
C TRP A 102 -16.03 24.59 -6.32
N VAL A 103 -16.68 23.44 -6.16
CA VAL A 103 -17.45 22.74 -7.21
C VAL A 103 -18.57 23.64 -7.75
N LYS A 104 -19.34 24.28 -6.86
CA LYS A 104 -20.39 25.25 -7.26
C LYS A 104 -19.81 26.44 -8.03
N LYS A 105 -18.74 27.04 -7.54
CA LYS A 105 -18.07 28.20 -8.17
C LYS A 105 -17.56 27.90 -9.58
N ASN A 106 -17.16 26.66 -9.85
CA ASN A 106 -16.61 26.24 -11.14
C ASN A 106 -17.63 25.56 -12.05
N ASN A 107 -18.93 25.60 -11.71
CA ASN A 107 -20.03 24.98 -12.47
C ASN A 107 -19.83 23.47 -12.71
N LEU A 108 -19.26 22.76 -11.72
CA LEU A 108 -18.99 21.32 -11.79
C LEU A 108 -20.06 20.49 -11.06
N ASN A 109 -21.25 21.05 -10.83
CA ASN A 109 -22.34 20.39 -10.07
C ASN A 109 -22.84 19.08 -10.71
N SER A 110 -22.67 18.93 -12.03
CA SER A 110 -23.00 17.70 -12.76
C SER A 110 -22.00 16.56 -12.54
N ILE A 111 -20.84 16.85 -11.97
CA ILE A 111 -19.81 15.86 -11.69
C ILE A 111 -20.04 15.37 -10.27
N LYS A 112 -20.34 14.08 -10.12
CA LYS A 112 -20.42 13.45 -8.79
C LYS A 112 -19.08 13.64 -8.09
N LYS A 113 -19.12 14.01 -6.80
CA LYS A 113 -17.94 14.35 -5.98
C LYS A 113 -16.95 13.20 -5.82
N GLU A 114 -17.39 11.98 -6.08
CA GLU A 114 -16.59 10.78 -5.93
C GLU A 114 -16.02 10.33 -7.27
N PHE A 115 -14.73 10.47 -7.44
CA PHE A 115 -13.99 9.86 -8.54
C PHE A 115 -12.69 9.24 -8.07
N ILE A 116 -12.36 8.13 -8.70
CA ILE A 116 -11.10 7.42 -8.47
C ILE A 116 -10.05 8.09 -9.33
N PRO A 117 -8.92 8.56 -8.76
CA PRO A 117 -7.83 9.14 -9.55
C PRO A 117 -7.22 8.13 -10.51
N GLU A 118 -6.83 8.56 -11.71
CA GLU A 118 -6.24 7.68 -12.73
C GLU A 118 -5.02 6.91 -12.22
N GLY A 119 -4.17 7.53 -11.41
CA GLY A 119 -2.96 6.90 -10.85
C GLY A 119 -3.23 5.59 -10.10
N ARG A 120 -4.48 5.35 -9.69
CA ARG A 120 -4.88 4.09 -9.03
C ARG A 120 -4.96 2.91 -9.99
N VAL A 121 -5.14 3.15 -11.27
CA VAL A 121 -5.21 2.10 -12.31
C VAL A 121 -4.11 2.21 -13.37
N THR A 122 -3.39 3.33 -13.42
CA THR A 122 -2.29 3.59 -14.37
C THR A 122 -0.90 3.47 -13.74
N GLY A 123 -0.82 3.45 -12.42
CA GLY A 123 0.42 3.36 -11.65
C GLY A 123 0.93 1.93 -11.49
N SER A 124 1.09 1.47 -10.26
CA SER A 124 1.54 0.10 -9.94
C SER A 124 0.38 -0.82 -9.58
N PHE A 125 0.61 -2.13 -9.57
CA PHE A 125 -0.39 -3.11 -9.08
C PHE A 125 -0.88 -2.82 -7.67
N GLY A 126 0.00 -2.37 -6.78
CA GLY A 126 -0.36 -2.02 -5.40
C GLY A 126 -1.42 -0.92 -5.31
N ASN A 127 -1.46 -0.01 -6.27
CA ASN A 127 -2.45 1.05 -6.30
C ASN A 127 -3.88 0.52 -6.52
N HIS A 128 -4.03 -0.62 -7.23
CA HIS A 128 -5.33 -1.26 -7.43
C HIS A 128 -5.92 -1.82 -6.11
N LEU A 129 -5.07 -2.10 -5.11
CA LEU A 129 -5.55 -2.57 -3.80
C LEU A 129 -6.52 -1.56 -3.17
N THR A 130 -6.21 -0.28 -3.28
CA THR A 130 -7.07 0.78 -2.76
C THR A 130 -8.40 0.85 -3.50
N VAL A 131 -8.40 0.67 -4.83
CA VAL A 131 -9.64 0.60 -5.63
C VAL A 131 -10.47 -0.61 -5.23
N PHE A 132 -9.83 -1.78 -5.11
CA PHE A 132 -10.52 -3.02 -4.77
C PHE A 132 -11.25 -2.92 -3.41
N TYR A 133 -10.58 -2.46 -2.36
CA TYR A 133 -11.20 -2.31 -1.04
C TYR A 133 -12.17 -1.13 -0.95
N TYR A 134 -11.96 -0.08 -1.73
CA TYR A 134 -12.95 0.97 -1.88
C TYR A 134 -14.26 0.44 -2.50
N LEU A 135 -14.17 -0.39 -3.55
CA LEU A 135 -15.34 -1.04 -4.14
C LEU A 135 -16.01 -2.00 -3.15
N MET A 136 -15.21 -2.79 -2.40
CA MET A 136 -15.75 -3.63 -1.34
C MET A 136 -16.54 -2.83 -0.31
N TYR A 137 -16.00 -1.73 0.17
CA TYR A 137 -16.67 -0.84 1.11
C TYR A 137 -17.93 -0.23 0.49
N LYS A 138 -17.81 0.35 -0.71
CA LYS A 138 -18.89 1.05 -1.40
C LYS A 138 -20.11 0.17 -1.63
N PHE A 139 -19.91 -1.02 -2.18
CA PHE A 139 -21.02 -1.90 -2.53
C PHE A 139 -21.56 -2.72 -1.35
N ASN A 140 -20.72 -3.12 -0.40
CA ASN A 140 -21.16 -3.99 0.67
C ASN A 140 -21.53 -3.25 1.96
N ILE A 141 -20.82 -2.18 2.30
CA ILE A 141 -21.02 -1.44 3.55
C ILE A 141 -21.95 -0.25 3.34
N GLU A 142 -21.67 0.61 2.36
CA GLU A 142 -22.54 1.71 2.00
C GLU A 142 -23.77 1.28 1.19
N GLN A 143 -23.77 0.03 0.69
CA GLN A 143 -24.85 -0.54 -0.15
C GLN A 143 -25.16 0.30 -1.40
N SER A 144 -24.15 0.99 -1.95
CA SER A 144 -24.31 1.78 -3.15
C SER A 144 -24.89 0.96 -4.30
N ILE A 145 -25.78 1.56 -5.07
CA ILE A 145 -26.33 1.02 -6.32
C ILE A 145 -25.61 1.60 -7.54
N GLU A 146 -24.81 2.64 -7.36
CA GLU A 146 -24.12 3.35 -8.41
C GLU A 146 -22.63 2.98 -8.41
N ASN A 147 -22.09 2.78 -9.61
CA ASN A 147 -20.67 2.60 -9.80
C ASN A 147 -19.92 3.93 -9.56
N PRO A 148 -18.80 3.93 -8.82
CA PRO A 148 -17.99 5.12 -8.69
C PRO A 148 -17.35 5.52 -10.03
N ASN A 149 -17.13 6.82 -10.22
CA ASN A 149 -16.52 7.32 -11.44
C ASN A 149 -15.00 7.13 -11.42
N LEU A 150 -14.45 6.67 -12.54
CA LEU A 150 -13.02 6.68 -12.84
C LEU A 150 -12.78 7.62 -14.01
N LEU A 151 -12.02 8.69 -13.79
CA LEU A 151 -11.70 9.65 -14.82
C LEU A 151 -10.31 9.36 -15.39
N LEU A 152 -10.25 9.10 -16.69
CA LEU A 152 -9.02 8.85 -17.44
C LEU A 152 -8.84 9.91 -18.54
N ARG A 153 -7.60 10.16 -18.92
CA ARG A 153 -7.28 10.89 -20.15
C ARG A 153 -7.61 10.03 -21.38
N ASP A 154 -7.83 10.68 -22.51
CA ASP A 154 -7.96 9.97 -23.78
C ASP A 154 -6.66 9.18 -24.06
N ASN A 155 -6.81 7.94 -24.50
CA ASN A 155 -5.71 7.01 -24.78
C ASN A 155 -4.78 6.70 -23.57
N GLN A 156 -5.22 6.94 -22.34
CA GLN A 156 -4.44 6.61 -21.15
C GLN A 156 -4.23 5.09 -21.03
N LYS A 157 -2.97 4.66 -20.95
CA LYS A 157 -2.63 3.26 -20.69
C LYS A 157 -2.81 2.94 -19.21
N VAL A 158 -3.47 1.82 -18.94
CA VAL A 158 -3.58 1.23 -17.60
C VAL A 158 -2.35 0.35 -17.30
N THR A 159 -2.11 0.08 -16.02
CA THR A 159 -0.94 -0.73 -15.57
C THR A 159 -0.91 -2.11 -16.21
N ASN A 160 -2.07 -2.76 -16.29
CA ASN A 160 -2.25 -4.08 -16.88
C ASN A 160 -3.69 -4.20 -17.37
N SER A 161 -3.85 -4.39 -18.67
CA SER A 161 -5.17 -4.44 -19.32
C SER A 161 -5.97 -5.68 -18.90
N ALA A 162 -5.30 -6.80 -18.66
CA ALA A 162 -5.95 -8.05 -18.25
C ALA A 162 -6.48 -7.97 -16.81
N LEU A 163 -5.80 -7.24 -15.92
CA LEU A 163 -6.32 -6.95 -14.59
C LEU A 163 -7.47 -5.94 -14.64
N TYR A 164 -7.28 -4.88 -15.43
CA TYR A 164 -8.24 -3.78 -15.50
C TYR A 164 -9.65 -4.25 -15.92
N LYS A 165 -9.75 -5.24 -16.80
CA LYS A 165 -11.05 -5.80 -17.20
C LYS A 165 -11.88 -6.35 -16.04
N TYR A 166 -11.28 -6.79 -14.94
CA TYR A 166 -12.01 -7.25 -13.75
C TYR A 166 -12.61 -6.10 -12.93
N PHE A 167 -12.06 -4.90 -13.05
CA PHE A 167 -12.57 -3.69 -12.39
C PHE A 167 -13.66 -2.99 -13.22
N THR A 168 -13.60 -3.06 -14.55
CA THR A 168 -14.49 -2.28 -15.44
C THR A 168 -15.99 -2.47 -15.19
N PRO A 169 -16.50 -3.67 -14.82
CA PRO A 169 -17.93 -3.83 -14.53
C PRO A 169 -18.43 -3.03 -13.32
N TYR A 170 -17.52 -2.61 -12.44
CA TYR A 170 -17.81 -1.93 -11.19
C TYR A 170 -17.44 -0.44 -11.21
N LEU A 171 -17.07 0.09 -12.37
CA LEU A 171 -16.61 1.46 -12.53
C LEU A 171 -17.41 2.16 -13.63
N ASN A 172 -17.76 3.41 -13.40
CA ASN A 172 -18.24 4.29 -14.45
C ASN A 172 -17.02 5.01 -15.05
N ILE A 173 -16.56 4.55 -16.21
CA ILE A 173 -15.32 5.03 -16.82
C ILE A 173 -15.64 6.23 -17.71
N ILE A 174 -15.01 7.36 -17.39
CA ILE A 174 -15.11 8.61 -18.14
C ILE A 174 -13.75 8.89 -18.76
N GLN A 175 -13.67 8.79 -20.08
CA GLN A 175 -12.47 9.19 -20.83
C GLN A 175 -12.74 10.53 -21.50
N ASN A 176 -12.10 11.59 -21.04
CA ASN A 176 -12.29 12.93 -21.55
C ASN A 176 -11.17 13.86 -21.10
N ASP A 177 -10.30 14.24 -22.04
CA ASP A 177 -9.17 15.15 -21.79
C ASP A 177 -9.64 16.52 -21.28
N GLY A 178 -10.68 17.11 -21.87
CA GLY A 178 -11.17 18.42 -21.46
C GLY A 178 -11.68 18.44 -20.03
N LEU A 179 -12.40 17.40 -19.61
CA LEU A 179 -12.85 17.22 -18.25
C LEU A 179 -11.67 16.88 -17.32
N TYR A 180 -10.79 15.99 -17.75
CA TYR A 180 -9.59 15.63 -17.01
C TYR A 180 -8.76 16.85 -16.64
N TYR A 181 -8.43 17.71 -17.61
CA TYR A 181 -7.61 18.90 -17.36
C TYR A 181 -8.31 19.95 -16.51
N LYS A 182 -9.64 20.07 -16.59
CA LYS A 182 -10.42 20.91 -15.66
C LYS A 182 -10.33 20.41 -14.21
N LEU A 183 -10.29 19.09 -14.04
CA LEU A 183 -10.21 18.43 -12.75
C LEU A 183 -8.76 18.06 -12.36
N GLU A 184 -7.79 18.29 -13.23
CA GLU A 184 -6.39 17.90 -12.99
C GLU A 184 -5.79 18.57 -11.77
N SER A 185 -6.13 19.83 -11.52
CA SER A 185 -5.75 20.52 -10.29
C SER A 185 -6.34 19.83 -9.06
N ILE A 186 -7.54 19.29 -9.16
CA ILE A 186 -8.19 18.50 -8.13
C ILE A 186 -7.53 17.11 -8.03
N SER A 187 -7.38 16.41 -9.16
CA SER A 187 -6.81 15.05 -9.18
C SER A 187 -5.33 15.03 -8.77
N LYS A 188 -4.51 16.00 -9.17
CA LYS A 188 -3.11 16.12 -8.75
C LYS A 188 -2.95 16.48 -7.28
N ILE A 189 -3.81 17.30 -6.75
CA ILE A 189 -3.82 17.68 -5.34
C ILE A 189 -4.49 16.59 -4.49
N LEU A 190 -5.49 15.89 -5.02
CA LEU A 190 -6.12 14.74 -4.38
C LEU A 190 -5.35 13.43 -4.58
N SER A 191 -4.53 13.28 -5.62
CA SER A 191 -3.76 12.05 -5.85
C SER A 191 -2.66 11.85 -4.81
N ILE A 192 -2.09 12.91 -4.28
CA ILE A 192 -1.06 12.82 -3.24
C ILE A 192 -1.64 12.28 -1.93
N PRO A 193 -2.74 12.83 -1.41
CA PRO A 193 -3.38 12.30 -0.21
C PRO A 193 -4.04 10.92 -0.39
N LEU A 194 -4.64 10.66 -1.55
CA LEU A 194 -5.28 9.37 -1.84
C LEU A 194 -4.29 8.22 -2.03
N GLU A 195 -3.01 8.47 -2.22
CA GLU A 195 -1.97 7.44 -2.10
C GLU A 195 -1.85 6.92 -0.66
N ILE A 196 -2.29 7.70 0.33
CA ILE A 196 -2.10 7.43 1.75
C ILE A 196 -3.43 7.12 2.46
N THR A 197 -4.57 7.61 1.95
CA THR A 197 -5.88 7.48 2.62
C THR A 197 -6.97 6.89 1.73
N LEU A 198 -7.96 6.25 2.39
CA LEU A 198 -9.18 5.76 1.78
C LEU A 198 -10.40 6.28 2.54
N PRO A 199 -11.54 6.57 1.84
CA PRO A 199 -12.78 6.88 2.51
C PRO A 199 -13.34 5.66 3.24
N PHE A 200 -13.89 5.91 4.44
CA PHE A 200 -14.60 4.95 5.26
C PHE A 200 -15.53 5.71 6.21
N LYS A 201 -16.85 5.45 6.19
CA LYS A 201 -17.86 6.17 7.00
C LYS A 201 -17.73 7.69 6.93
N ASP A 202 -17.74 8.26 5.73
CA ASP A 202 -17.63 9.71 5.46
C ASP A 202 -16.33 10.38 5.96
N GLN A 203 -15.37 9.59 6.41
CA GLN A 203 -14.06 10.06 6.85
C GLN A 203 -12.95 9.43 5.99
N LEU A 204 -11.78 10.04 6.03
CA LEU A 204 -10.59 9.50 5.39
C LEU A 204 -9.66 8.92 6.44
N TYR A 205 -9.28 7.67 6.22
CA TYR A 205 -8.34 6.96 7.07
C TYR A 205 -7.09 6.58 6.28
N PRO A 206 -5.95 6.38 6.94
CA PRO A 206 -4.81 5.72 6.32
C PRO A 206 -5.28 4.44 5.61
N TRP A 207 -4.78 4.20 4.40
CA TRP A 207 -5.27 3.13 3.54
C TRP A 207 -5.27 1.76 4.22
N PHE A 208 -4.22 1.43 5.01
CA PHE A 208 -4.16 0.19 5.77
C PHE A 208 -5.31 0.08 6.79
N ALA A 209 -5.69 1.19 7.45
CA ALA A 209 -6.76 1.22 8.42
C ALA A 209 -8.12 1.03 7.75
N ALA A 210 -8.41 1.78 6.68
CA ALA A 210 -9.66 1.65 5.94
C ALA A 210 -9.86 0.24 5.36
N ILE A 211 -8.79 -0.38 4.84
CA ILE A 211 -8.82 -1.77 4.37
C ILE A 211 -9.12 -2.72 5.53
N ASN A 212 -8.45 -2.54 6.67
CA ASN A 212 -8.66 -3.37 7.84
C ASN A 212 -10.10 -3.29 8.35
N PHE A 213 -10.65 -2.09 8.46
CA PHE A 213 -12.04 -1.85 8.87
C PHE A 213 -13.04 -2.52 7.91
N THR A 214 -12.82 -2.34 6.60
CA THR A 214 -13.66 -2.99 5.57
C THR A 214 -13.64 -4.51 5.74
N LYS A 215 -12.46 -5.11 5.89
CA LYS A 215 -12.33 -6.55 6.09
C LYS A 215 -13.02 -7.05 7.36
N GLN A 216 -12.88 -6.33 8.48
CA GLN A 216 -13.55 -6.69 9.74
C GLN A 216 -15.07 -6.73 9.56
N LEU A 217 -15.65 -5.73 8.90
CA LEU A 217 -17.09 -5.67 8.66
C LEU A 217 -17.57 -6.76 7.69
N MET A 218 -16.77 -7.07 6.68
CA MET A 218 -17.11 -8.09 5.69
C MET A 218 -16.94 -9.52 6.16
N LYS A 219 -16.20 -9.76 7.25
CA LYS A 219 -15.87 -11.12 7.73
C LYS A 219 -17.11 -12.01 7.91
N ASN A 220 -18.20 -11.47 8.43
CA ASN A 220 -19.43 -12.19 8.72
C ASN A 220 -20.56 -11.94 7.72
N MET A 221 -20.29 -11.21 6.63
CA MET A 221 -21.30 -10.93 5.62
C MET A 221 -21.56 -12.17 4.76
N LYS A 222 -22.83 -12.62 4.71
CA LYS A 222 -23.25 -13.76 3.88
C LYS A 222 -23.50 -13.35 2.43
N ASN A 223 -24.17 -12.21 2.22
CA ASN A 223 -24.55 -11.73 0.89
C ASN A 223 -23.73 -10.52 0.51
N LYS A 224 -22.69 -10.71 -0.28
CA LYS A 224 -21.81 -9.66 -0.75
C LYS A 224 -22.18 -9.28 -2.18
N LYS A 225 -22.38 -7.99 -2.43
CA LYS A 225 -22.58 -7.45 -3.79
C LYS A 225 -21.28 -7.39 -4.59
N PHE A 226 -20.15 -7.18 -3.90
CA PHE A 226 -18.81 -7.22 -4.46
C PHE A 226 -17.94 -8.12 -3.59
N ASP A 227 -17.29 -9.10 -4.22
CA ASP A 227 -16.42 -10.05 -3.54
C ASP A 227 -15.14 -10.28 -4.37
N TYR A 228 -14.32 -11.22 -3.97
CA TYR A 228 -13.13 -11.60 -4.73
C TYR A 228 -13.47 -11.93 -6.18
N PHE A 229 -12.60 -11.47 -7.09
CA PHE A 229 -12.76 -11.78 -8.51
C PHE A 229 -12.69 -13.28 -8.75
N LYS A 230 -13.47 -13.71 -9.71
CA LYS A 230 -13.40 -15.09 -10.24
C LYS A 230 -12.83 -15.04 -11.64
N ILE A 231 -11.83 -15.89 -11.90
CA ILE A 231 -11.33 -16.03 -13.27
C ILE A 231 -12.44 -16.57 -14.17
N SER A 232 -12.60 -15.99 -15.37
CA SER A 232 -13.59 -16.49 -16.34
C SER A 232 -13.19 -17.86 -16.86
N THR A 233 -14.16 -18.66 -17.32
CA THR A 233 -13.91 -19.98 -17.94
C THR A 233 -12.99 -19.86 -19.14
N GLU A 234 -13.17 -18.82 -19.95
CA GLU A 234 -12.34 -18.53 -21.11
C GLU A 234 -10.87 -18.26 -20.70
N ASP A 235 -10.65 -17.34 -19.76
CA ASP A 235 -9.31 -17.01 -19.27
C ASP A 235 -8.66 -18.21 -18.58
N TYR A 236 -9.44 -19.02 -17.84
CA TYR A 236 -8.93 -20.22 -17.21
C TYR A 236 -8.43 -21.22 -18.26
N SER A 237 -9.24 -21.52 -19.29
CA SER A 237 -8.87 -22.43 -20.37
C SER A 237 -7.66 -21.94 -21.15
N LYS A 238 -7.62 -20.65 -21.48
CA LYS A 238 -6.48 -20.02 -22.17
C LYS A 238 -5.19 -20.13 -21.33
N GLY A 239 -5.27 -19.86 -20.04
CA GLY A 239 -4.11 -19.97 -19.15
C GLY A 239 -3.62 -21.41 -18.98
N LYS A 240 -4.52 -22.38 -18.85
CA LYS A 240 -4.18 -23.82 -18.81
C LYS A 240 -3.46 -24.28 -20.08
N ASN A 241 -3.88 -23.79 -21.24
CA ASN A 241 -3.20 -24.08 -22.51
C ASN A 241 -1.76 -23.55 -22.53
N ILE A 242 -1.50 -22.38 -21.91
CA ILE A 242 -0.14 -21.85 -21.78
C ILE A 242 0.67 -22.72 -20.80
N LEU A 243 0.12 -23.10 -19.64
CA LEU A 243 0.79 -24.01 -18.71
C LEU A 243 1.22 -25.31 -19.40
N LYS A 244 0.31 -25.91 -20.19
CA LYS A 244 0.63 -27.11 -20.98
C LYS A 244 1.80 -26.90 -21.95
N LYS A 245 1.85 -25.75 -22.64
CA LYS A 245 2.97 -25.42 -23.54
C LYS A 245 4.30 -25.24 -22.80
N ILE A 246 4.27 -24.81 -21.55
CA ILE A 246 5.46 -24.71 -20.68
C ILE A 246 5.88 -26.08 -20.13
N GLY A 247 5.07 -27.12 -20.31
CA GLY A 247 5.32 -28.47 -19.79
C GLY A 247 4.83 -28.69 -18.35
N ILE A 248 3.94 -27.84 -17.85
CA ILE A 248 3.32 -28.02 -16.53
C ILE A 248 2.14 -28.99 -16.63
N PRO A 249 2.09 -30.08 -15.84
CA PRO A 249 0.97 -30.99 -15.81
C PRO A 249 -0.37 -30.30 -15.50
N GLU A 250 -1.45 -30.85 -16.01
CA GLU A 250 -2.78 -30.23 -15.90
C GLU A 250 -3.27 -30.11 -14.44
N ASP A 251 -2.98 -31.12 -13.64
CA ASP A 251 -3.33 -31.21 -12.21
C ASP A 251 -2.29 -30.58 -11.28
N ALA A 252 -1.17 -30.06 -11.82
CA ALA A 252 -0.12 -29.45 -11.04
C ALA A 252 -0.59 -28.17 -10.36
N TRP A 253 -0.13 -28.00 -9.13
CA TRP A 253 -0.27 -26.74 -8.40
C TRP A 253 1.06 -25.97 -8.36
N TYR A 254 0.97 -24.66 -8.15
CA TYR A 254 2.14 -23.80 -8.10
C TYR A 254 1.98 -22.63 -7.15
N VAL A 255 3.12 -22.06 -6.79
CA VAL A 255 3.25 -20.83 -6.01
C VAL A 255 3.80 -19.74 -6.93
N THR A 256 3.26 -18.54 -6.85
CA THR A 256 3.90 -17.37 -7.46
C THR A 256 4.88 -16.74 -6.48
N LEU A 257 6.07 -16.37 -6.95
CA LEU A 257 7.13 -15.77 -6.17
C LEU A 257 7.54 -14.44 -6.79
N HIS A 258 7.31 -13.34 -6.08
CA HIS A 258 7.77 -12.01 -6.50
C HIS A 258 8.80 -11.47 -5.53
N ILE A 259 10.02 -11.25 -6.02
CA ILE A 259 11.12 -10.69 -5.25
C ILE A 259 11.50 -9.35 -5.88
N ARG A 260 11.26 -8.26 -5.16
CA ARG A 260 11.55 -6.93 -5.68
C ARG A 260 13.05 -6.73 -5.87
N GLN A 261 13.40 -6.25 -7.05
CA GLN A 261 14.70 -5.72 -7.41
C GLN A 261 14.46 -4.48 -8.28
N GLY A 262 14.91 -3.33 -7.84
CA GLY A 262 14.68 -2.07 -8.56
C GLY A 262 15.55 -0.95 -8.03
N SER A 263 15.69 0.13 -8.78
CA SER A 263 16.52 1.29 -8.44
C SER A 263 15.80 2.36 -7.61
N GLU A 264 14.47 2.33 -7.55
CA GLU A 264 13.68 3.40 -6.91
C GLU A 264 13.62 3.11 -5.44
N ASN A 265 13.84 2.79 -4.57
CA ASN A 265 13.74 2.55 -3.13
C ASN A 265 14.37 1.19 -2.79
N GLU A 266 15.67 1.24 -2.60
CA GLU A 266 16.48 0.05 -2.29
C GLU A 266 16.05 -0.64 -0.98
N LEU A 267 15.42 0.09 -0.05
CA LEU A 267 14.88 -0.50 1.17
C LEU A 267 13.86 -1.62 0.92
N PHE A 268 13.19 -1.58 -0.23
CA PHE A 268 12.18 -2.57 -0.60
C PHE A 268 12.76 -3.77 -1.36
N ASN A 269 14.02 -3.70 -1.77
CA ASN A 269 14.69 -4.78 -2.46
C ASN A 269 14.98 -5.95 -1.53
N SER A 270 15.11 -7.13 -2.14
CA SER A 270 15.48 -8.37 -1.45
C SER A 270 16.46 -9.18 -2.29
N ASN A 271 17.35 -9.88 -1.65
CA ASN A 271 18.29 -10.77 -2.34
C ASN A 271 17.54 -12.02 -2.84
N PRO A 272 17.47 -12.27 -4.16
CA PRO A 272 16.72 -13.41 -4.69
C PRO A 272 17.31 -14.76 -4.30
N LEU A 273 18.62 -14.83 -4.00
CA LEU A 273 19.27 -16.08 -3.62
C LEU A 273 18.83 -16.58 -2.24
N THR A 274 18.34 -15.70 -1.35
CA THR A 274 17.81 -16.12 -0.04
C THR A 274 16.49 -16.88 -0.13
N TYR A 275 15.90 -16.99 -1.31
CA TYR A 275 14.65 -17.75 -1.53
C TYR A 275 14.88 -19.20 -2.02
N ILE A 276 16.13 -19.60 -2.28
CA ILE A 276 16.44 -20.89 -2.89
C ILE A 276 15.96 -22.08 -2.03
N LYS A 277 16.14 -22.04 -0.71
CA LYS A 277 15.62 -23.10 0.19
C LYS A 277 14.08 -23.18 0.15
N ALA A 278 13.41 -22.04 0.15
CA ALA A 278 11.95 -21.99 0.05
C ALA A 278 11.44 -22.55 -1.30
N ILE A 279 12.10 -22.19 -2.40
CA ILE A 279 11.79 -22.74 -3.74
C ILE A 279 11.94 -24.27 -3.73
N LYS A 280 13.06 -24.80 -3.24
CA LYS A 280 13.30 -26.24 -3.15
C LYS A 280 12.25 -26.96 -2.29
N GLU A 281 11.81 -26.33 -1.19
CA GLU A 281 10.78 -26.91 -0.32
C GLU A 281 9.41 -27.00 -1.02
N ILE A 282 9.02 -25.98 -1.78
CA ILE A 282 7.78 -26.00 -2.57
C ILE A 282 7.84 -27.15 -3.59
N ILE A 283 8.96 -27.30 -4.29
CA ILE A 283 9.19 -28.36 -5.28
C ILE A 283 9.21 -29.74 -4.62
N ARG A 284 9.87 -29.89 -3.48
CA ARG A 284 9.89 -31.13 -2.69
C ARG A 284 8.48 -31.59 -2.28
N ARG A 285 7.55 -30.63 -2.09
CA ARG A 285 6.13 -30.93 -1.81
C ARG A 285 5.32 -31.22 -3.07
N GLY A 286 5.92 -31.29 -4.25
CA GLY A 286 5.27 -31.61 -5.52
C GLY A 286 4.66 -30.40 -6.24
N GLY A 287 5.00 -29.18 -5.84
CA GLY A 287 4.55 -27.96 -6.51
C GLY A 287 5.59 -27.39 -7.46
N TYR A 288 5.16 -26.47 -8.29
CA TYR A 288 6.02 -25.63 -9.12
C TYR A 288 6.13 -24.22 -8.55
N VAL A 289 7.18 -23.52 -8.91
CA VAL A 289 7.36 -22.09 -8.55
C VAL A 289 7.44 -21.26 -9.83
N PHE A 290 6.51 -20.33 -9.99
CA PHE A 290 6.62 -19.28 -11.01
C PHE A 290 7.20 -18.02 -10.34
N ARG A 291 8.50 -17.76 -10.59
CA ARG A 291 9.03 -16.45 -10.22
C ARG A 291 8.51 -15.45 -11.22
N VAL A 292 7.82 -14.42 -10.72
CA VAL A 292 7.14 -13.38 -11.52
C VAL A 292 7.84 -12.04 -11.37
N GLY A 293 7.65 -11.16 -12.35
CA GLY A 293 8.26 -9.83 -12.40
C GLY A 293 8.53 -9.39 -13.83
N ASP A 294 9.61 -8.67 -14.05
CA ASP A 294 10.03 -8.19 -15.36
C ASP A 294 11.51 -8.51 -15.66
N LYS A 295 11.95 -8.21 -16.88
CA LYS A 295 13.31 -8.54 -17.36
C LYS A 295 14.44 -7.71 -16.73
N SER A 296 14.14 -6.69 -15.92
CA SER A 296 15.15 -5.94 -15.18
C SER A 296 15.71 -6.70 -13.98
N MET A 297 15.03 -7.77 -13.57
CA MET A 297 15.44 -8.61 -12.44
C MET A 297 16.64 -9.51 -12.80
N THR A 298 17.45 -9.86 -11.81
CA THR A 298 18.53 -10.84 -11.97
C THR A 298 17.94 -12.24 -12.14
N PRO A 299 18.32 -13.02 -13.18
CA PRO A 299 17.87 -14.40 -13.34
C PRO A 299 18.23 -15.27 -12.14
N LEU A 300 17.35 -16.21 -11.80
CA LEU A 300 17.63 -17.23 -10.80
C LEU A 300 18.39 -18.42 -11.41
N PRO A 301 19.13 -19.18 -10.58
CA PRO A 301 19.71 -20.45 -11.05
C PRO A 301 18.66 -21.40 -11.59
N LYS A 302 19.03 -22.23 -12.57
CA LYS A 302 18.16 -23.29 -13.07
C LYS A 302 17.91 -24.31 -11.97
N ILE A 303 16.64 -24.55 -11.66
CA ILE A 303 16.18 -25.54 -10.69
C ILE A 303 14.96 -26.20 -11.33
N ASP A 304 14.95 -27.53 -11.41
CA ASP A 304 13.80 -28.27 -11.94
C ASP A 304 12.57 -27.95 -11.09
N GLY A 305 11.46 -27.58 -11.75
CA GLY A 305 10.24 -27.11 -11.09
C GLY A 305 10.18 -25.60 -10.80
N LEU A 306 11.27 -24.85 -11.04
CA LEU A 306 11.28 -23.38 -11.02
C LEU A 306 11.16 -22.84 -12.45
N ILE A 307 10.15 -22.04 -12.69
CA ILE A 307 9.96 -21.30 -13.93
C ILE A 307 10.30 -19.83 -13.67
N ASP A 308 11.46 -19.39 -14.19
CA ASP A 308 11.84 -17.96 -14.13
C ASP A 308 11.11 -17.19 -15.24
N TYR A 309 9.81 -17.00 -15.01
CA TYR A 309 8.81 -16.59 -15.98
C TYR A 309 9.09 -15.27 -16.70
N PRO A 310 9.71 -14.22 -16.09
CA PRO A 310 10.03 -12.98 -16.80
C PRO A 310 10.92 -13.17 -18.03
N PHE A 311 11.70 -14.26 -18.07
CA PHE A 311 12.65 -14.58 -19.14
C PHE A 311 12.12 -15.59 -20.15
N THR A 312 10.86 -16.03 -20.03
CA THR A 312 10.20 -16.92 -20.98
C THR A 312 9.51 -16.14 -22.11
N GLU A 313 9.25 -16.80 -23.23
CA GLU A 313 8.46 -16.26 -24.34
C GLU A 313 6.97 -16.10 -23.99
N HIS A 314 6.51 -16.73 -22.91
CA HIS A 314 5.12 -16.71 -22.46
C HIS A 314 4.76 -15.49 -21.60
N LYS A 315 5.75 -14.60 -21.31
CA LYS A 315 5.52 -13.40 -20.52
C LYS A 315 4.51 -12.47 -21.20
N SER A 316 3.39 -12.23 -20.52
CA SER A 316 2.32 -11.36 -20.99
C SER A 316 1.48 -10.82 -19.83
N GLU A 317 0.82 -9.68 -20.04
CA GLU A 317 -0.11 -9.09 -19.07
C GLU A 317 -1.21 -10.09 -18.65
N PHE A 318 -1.74 -10.81 -19.60
CA PHE A 318 -2.76 -11.84 -19.34
C PHE A 318 -2.24 -12.94 -18.41
N PHE A 319 -1.06 -13.49 -18.74
CA PHE A 319 -0.55 -14.63 -17.99
C PHE A 319 -0.05 -14.25 -16.60
N ASP A 320 0.38 -12.99 -16.38
CA ASP A 320 0.63 -12.44 -15.04
C ASP A 320 -0.60 -12.58 -14.13
N ILE A 321 -1.77 -12.22 -14.67
CA ILE A 321 -3.03 -12.26 -13.92
C ILE A 321 -3.54 -13.68 -13.76
N PHE A 322 -3.41 -14.52 -14.80
CA PHE A 322 -3.74 -15.94 -14.71
C PHE A 322 -2.94 -16.61 -13.60
N LEU A 323 -1.61 -16.44 -13.59
CA LEU A 323 -0.75 -17.02 -12.56
C LEU A 323 -1.14 -16.54 -11.15
N ALA A 324 -1.43 -15.24 -10.99
CA ALA A 324 -1.87 -14.68 -9.71
C ALA A 324 -3.23 -15.24 -9.26
N SER A 325 -4.17 -15.42 -10.19
CA SER A 325 -5.55 -15.84 -9.89
C SER A 325 -5.69 -17.32 -9.57
N THR A 326 -4.75 -18.18 -10.04
CA THR A 326 -4.84 -19.64 -9.92
C THR A 326 -3.72 -20.27 -9.08
N CYS A 327 -2.77 -19.48 -8.55
CA CYS A 327 -1.75 -19.99 -7.65
C CYS A 327 -2.35 -20.57 -6.36
N ARG A 328 -1.62 -21.48 -5.72
CA ARG A 328 -1.98 -21.99 -4.38
C ARG A 328 -1.85 -20.89 -3.32
N PHE A 329 -0.77 -20.15 -3.37
CA PHE A 329 -0.51 -18.91 -2.63
C PHE A 329 0.60 -18.11 -3.34
N CYS A 330 0.82 -16.87 -2.88
CA CYS A 330 1.89 -16.02 -3.40
C CYS A 330 2.92 -15.76 -2.29
N ILE A 331 4.21 -15.85 -2.62
CA ILE A 331 5.28 -15.28 -1.81
C ILE A 331 5.62 -13.92 -2.42
N GLY A 332 5.51 -12.86 -1.63
CA GLY A 332 5.76 -11.49 -2.06
C GLY A 332 6.73 -10.73 -1.15
N THR A 333 7.27 -9.65 -1.68
CA THR A 333 8.08 -8.68 -0.94
C THR A 333 7.43 -7.30 -1.02
N SER A 334 8.08 -6.23 -0.56
CA SER A 334 7.58 -4.84 -0.61
C SER A 334 7.37 -4.37 -2.06
N SER A 335 6.39 -4.93 -2.75
CA SER A 335 6.04 -4.68 -4.15
C SER A 335 4.53 -4.77 -4.34
N GLY A 336 4.00 -4.11 -5.36
CA GLY A 336 2.57 -4.14 -5.66
C GLY A 336 2.01 -5.47 -6.16
N TYR A 337 2.85 -6.40 -6.64
CA TYR A 337 2.36 -7.64 -7.26
C TYR A 337 1.54 -8.52 -6.30
N TRP A 338 1.92 -8.61 -5.02
CA TRP A 338 1.22 -9.45 -4.04
C TRP A 338 -0.26 -9.10 -3.87
N SER A 339 -0.65 -7.86 -4.23
CA SER A 339 -2.05 -7.46 -4.18
C SER A 339 -2.92 -8.19 -5.24
N VAL A 340 -2.34 -8.58 -6.38
CA VAL A 340 -3.09 -9.22 -7.46
C VAL A 340 -3.67 -10.58 -7.04
N PRO A 341 -2.91 -11.52 -6.47
CA PRO A 341 -3.47 -12.74 -5.92
C PRO A 341 -4.59 -12.50 -4.89
N THR A 342 -4.45 -11.46 -4.05
CA THR A 342 -5.47 -11.17 -3.02
C THR A 342 -6.82 -10.74 -3.61
N PHE A 343 -6.84 -10.13 -4.81
CA PHE A 343 -8.10 -9.81 -5.50
C PHE A 343 -8.88 -11.06 -5.89
N PHE A 344 -8.20 -12.20 -6.02
CA PHE A 344 -8.78 -13.50 -6.33
C PHE A 344 -8.90 -14.40 -5.07
N GLY A 345 -8.79 -13.83 -3.89
CA GLY A 345 -8.91 -14.54 -2.62
C GLY A 345 -7.76 -15.53 -2.34
N LYS A 346 -6.61 -15.35 -3.00
CA LYS A 346 -5.43 -16.18 -2.74
C LYS A 346 -4.66 -15.66 -1.56
N PRO A 347 -4.23 -16.54 -0.63
CA PRO A 347 -3.43 -16.12 0.51
C PRO A 347 -2.02 -15.74 0.09
N VAL A 348 -1.37 -14.89 0.90
CA VAL A 348 -0.02 -14.40 0.63
C VAL A 348 0.90 -14.61 1.83
N LEU A 349 2.13 -14.99 1.56
CA LEU A 349 3.26 -14.91 2.48
C LEU A 349 4.08 -13.67 2.10
N LEU A 350 4.05 -12.63 2.93
CA LEU A 350 4.89 -11.46 2.73
C LEU A 350 6.18 -11.59 3.51
N THR A 351 7.31 -11.50 2.81
CA THR A 351 8.65 -11.59 3.37
C THR A 351 9.44 -10.32 3.06
N ASN A 352 10.44 -9.99 3.87
CA ASN A 352 11.25 -8.78 3.67
C ASN A 352 10.41 -7.53 3.48
N TYR A 353 9.32 -7.40 4.22
CA TYR A 353 8.28 -6.41 3.93
C TYR A 353 8.43 -5.11 4.75
N LEU A 354 8.17 -4.00 4.07
CA LEU A 354 8.01 -2.65 4.60
C LEU A 354 6.90 -1.92 3.81
N PRO A 355 6.14 -0.98 4.42
CA PRO A 355 6.14 -0.65 5.86
C PRO A 355 5.48 -1.73 6.72
N PHE A 356 5.81 -1.75 8.01
CA PHE A 356 5.32 -2.80 8.90
C PHE A 356 3.79 -2.78 9.05
N PHE A 357 3.15 -1.62 9.12
CA PHE A 357 1.70 -1.50 9.31
C PHE A 357 0.85 -2.02 8.14
N ASP A 358 1.46 -2.34 7.00
CA ASP A 358 0.75 -2.97 5.90
C ASP A 358 0.20 -4.37 6.26
N TYR A 359 0.68 -5.00 7.35
CA TYR A 359 0.12 -6.26 7.83
C TYR A 359 -1.38 -6.16 8.16
N TYR A 360 -1.88 -4.98 8.52
CA TYR A 360 -3.30 -4.75 8.75
C TYR A 360 -4.18 -4.96 7.49
N GLN A 361 -3.57 -5.01 6.31
CA GLN A 361 -4.29 -5.28 5.05
C GLN A 361 -4.41 -6.77 4.75
N LEU A 362 -3.67 -7.62 5.44
CA LEU A 362 -3.66 -9.05 5.21
C LEU A 362 -4.88 -9.73 5.83
N ASP A 363 -5.27 -10.88 5.29
CA ASP A 363 -6.35 -11.72 5.82
C ASP A 363 -5.82 -12.86 6.70
N GLU A 364 -6.73 -13.62 7.28
CA GLU A 364 -6.43 -14.69 8.25
C GLU A 364 -5.61 -15.84 7.66
N LYS A 365 -5.68 -16.05 6.34
CA LYS A 365 -4.95 -17.13 5.65
C LYS A 365 -3.55 -16.69 5.24
N SER A 366 -3.24 -15.41 5.38
CA SER A 366 -1.94 -14.85 5.03
C SER A 366 -0.95 -14.92 6.19
N LEU A 367 0.33 -14.86 5.86
CA LEU A 367 1.43 -14.90 6.83
C LEU A 367 2.39 -13.73 6.58
N PHE A 368 2.89 -13.11 7.65
CA PHE A 368 3.71 -11.92 7.60
C PHE A 368 5.08 -12.12 8.25
N LEU A 369 6.14 -11.88 7.48
CA LEU A 369 7.53 -11.88 7.92
C LEU A 369 8.19 -10.55 7.50
N PRO A 370 8.05 -9.47 8.29
CA PRO A 370 8.64 -8.17 7.97
C PRO A 370 10.16 -8.19 8.08
N LYS A 371 10.82 -7.17 7.50
CA LYS A 371 12.22 -6.87 7.83
C LYS A 371 12.33 -6.55 9.33
N SER A 372 13.48 -6.85 9.93
CA SER A 372 13.73 -6.53 11.33
C SER A 372 14.19 -5.08 11.46
N PHE A 373 13.60 -4.34 12.41
CA PHE A 373 13.97 -2.97 12.74
C PHE A 373 14.99 -2.98 13.89
N ILE A 374 16.08 -2.23 13.75
CA ILE A 374 17.19 -2.18 14.70
C ILE A 374 17.45 -0.75 15.13
N ASP A 375 17.61 -0.54 16.43
CA ASP A 375 18.11 0.73 16.98
C ASP A 375 19.60 0.87 16.64
N LYS A 376 19.95 1.94 15.93
CA LYS A 376 21.33 2.16 15.46
C LYS A 376 22.34 2.32 16.59
N ASN A 377 21.92 2.85 17.75
CA ASN A 377 22.82 3.09 18.88
C ASN A 377 23.07 1.81 19.67
N THR A 378 22.01 1.06 19.96
CA THR A 378 22.10 -0.14 20.81
C THR A 378 22.37 -1.43 20.04
N LYS A 379 22.21 -1.40 18.70
CA LYS A 379 22.28 -2.56 17.80
C LYS A 379 21.27 -3.68 18.16
N LYS A 380 20.25 -3.35 18.96
CA LYS A 380 19.21 -4.30 19.35
C LYS A 380 17.98 -4.16 18.47
N ILE A 381 17.27 -5.25 18.29
CA ILE A 381 15.97 -5.26 17.61
C ILE A 381 15.00 -4.37 18.39
N ILE A 382 14.22 -3.57 17.66
CA ILE A 382 13.18 -2.71 18.24
C ILE A 382 12.09 -3.58 18.85
N SER A 383 11.78 -3.31 20.13
CA SER A 383 10.71 -4.06 20.82
C SER A 383 9.34 -3.84 20.17
N LYS A 384 8.44 -4.81 20.34
CA LYS A 384 7.06 -4.73 19.84
C LYS A 384 6.34 -3.46 20.33
N GLU A 385 6.54 -3.06 21.60
CA GLU A 385 5.89 -1.88 22.19
C GLU A 385 6.26 -0.59 21.42
N LYS A 386 7.49 -0.50 20.92
CA LYS A 386 7.94 0.62 20.08
C LYS A 386 7.48 0.46 18.63
N LEU A 387 7.60 -0.74 18.06
CA LEU A 387 7.28 -1.00 16.64
C LEU A 387 5.80 -0.74 16.35
N PHE A 388 4.91 -1.10 17.27
CA PHE A 388 3.46 -0.89 17.13
C PHE A 388 2.99 0.52 17.49
N GLN A 389 3.89 1.43 17.92
CA GLN A 389 3.56 2.83 18.10
C GLN A 389 3.71 3.61 16.79
N PHE A 390 2.72 4.45 16.51
CA PHE A 390 2.80 5.38 15.39
C PHE A 390 3.87 6.46 15.67
N PRO A 391 4.75 6.83 14.70
CA PRO A 391 4.76 6.44 13.30
C PRO A 391 5.69 5.27 12.94
N LEU A 392 6.34 4.60 13.92
CA LEU A 392 7.44 3.64 13.64
C LEU A 392 7.04 2.54 12.68
N GLY A 393 5.88 1.91 12.85
CA GLY A 393 5.40 0.86 11.96
C GLY A 393 5.11 1.31 10.53
N ASN A 394 5.09 2.62 10.26
CA ASN A 394 4.82 3.18 8.92
C ASN A 394 6.09 3.70 8.22
N LEU A 395 7.27 3.46 8.77
CA LEU A 395 8.53 3.91 8.16
C LEU A 395 8.83 3.09 6.89
N ALA A 396 9.09 3.79 5.80
CA ALA A 396 9.32 3.21 4.49
C ALA A 396 10.38 3.93 3.64
N THR A 397 11.07 4.93 4.20
CA THR A 397 12.11 5.69 3.49
C THR A 397 13.38 5.81 4.32
N ASN A 398 14.55 5.92 3.66
CA ASN A 398 15.83 6.13 4.33
C ASN A 398 15.81 7.37 5.25
N ILE A 399 15.18 8.45 4.79
CA ILE A 399 15.06 9.68 5.58
C ILE A 399 14.30 9.43 6.89
N GLN A 400 13.18 8.71 6.82
CA GLN A 400 12.38 8.37 8.00
C GLN A 400 13.16 7.47 8.96
N LEU A 401 13.87 6.47 8.45
CA LEU A 401 14.71 5.56 9.25
C LEU A 401 15.83 6.33 9.96
N GLU A 402 16.53 7.22 9.24
CA GLU A 402 17.57 8.06 9.81
C GLU A 402 17.04 8.99 10.90
N GLN A 403 15.91 9.67 10.65
CA GLN A 403 15.28 10.57 11.62
C GLN A 403 14.86 9.88 12.91
N ASN A 404 14.57 8.59 12.85
CA ASN A 404 14.19 7.77 14.00
C ASN A 404 15.36 6.95 14.56
N ASN A 405 16.57 7.10 14.02
CA ASN A 405 17.78 6.35 14.41
C ASN A 405 17.60 4.83 14.28
N ILE A 406 16.92 4.40 13.21
CA ILE A 406 16.62 3.01 12.93
C ILE A 406 17.39 2.52 11.71
N ASP A 407 17.80 1.26 11.76
CA ASP A 407 18.31 0.47 10.67
C ASP A 407 17.40 -0.73 10.41
N ILE A 408 17.55 -1.40 9.28
CA ILE A 408 16.76 -2.58 8.93
C ILE A 408 17.65 -3.76 8.55
N ILE A 409 17.20 -4.97 8.84
CA ILE A 409 17.83 -6.21 8.41
C ILE A 409 16.83 -7.05 7.62
N ASP A 410 17.30 -7.58 6.49
CA ASP A 410 16.56 -8.52 5.66
C ASP A 410 16.37 -9.86 6.37
N ASN A 411 15.32 -10.57 5.98
CA ASN A 411 15.09 -11.93 6.43
C ASN A 411 16.17 -12.85 5.86
N SER A 412 16.68 -13.75 6.68
CA SER A 412 17.62 -14.78 6.26
C SER A 412 16.93 -15.86 5.41
N GLU A 413 17.72 -16.66 4.69
CA GLU A 413 17.23 -17.79 3.92
C GLU A 413 16.45 -18.79 4.79
N ASP A 414 16.92 -19.05 6.02
CA ASP A 414 16.26 -19.98 6.94
C ASP A 414 14.93 -19.43 7.44
N GLU A 415 14.83 -18.13 7.72
CA GLU A 415 13.57 -17.50 8.10
C GLU A 415 12.52 -17.55 6.98
N ILE A 416 12.93 -17.28 5.75
CA ILE A 416 12.06 -17.37 4.57
C ILE A 416 11.62 -18.83 4.35
N PHE A 417 12.54 -19.79 4.49
CA PHE A 417 12.24 -21.22 4.41
C PHE A 417 11.22 -21.64 5.48
N GLN A 418 11.46 -21.31 6.75
CA GLN A 418 10.56 -21.67 7.84
C GLN A 418 9.16 -21.04 7.66
N SER A 419 9.12 -19.76 7.28
CA SER A 419 7.84 -19.09 6.99
C SER A 419 7.10 -19.73 5.81
N THR A 420 7.82 -20.30 4.83
CA THR A 420 7.20 -21.04 3.73
C THR A 420 6.60 -22.36 4.22
N VAL A 421 7.26 -23.07 5.13
CA VAL A 421 6.71 -24.27 5.79
C VAL A 421 5.45 -23.91 6.60
N GLU A 422 5.54 -22.85 7.43
CA GLU A 422 4.41 -22.33 8.21
C GLU A 422 3.22 -21.94 7.32
N MET A 423 3.49 -21.35 6.13
CA MET A 423 2.43 -20.99 5.19
C MET A 423 1.67 -22.22 4.66
N PHE A 424 2.35 -23.34 4.38
CA PHE A 424 1.68 -24.58 4.03
C PHE A 424 0.80 -25.10 5.17
N GLU A 425 1.29 -25.08 6.40
CA GLU A 425 0.52 -25.49 7.57
C GLU A 425 -0.71 -24.60 7.77
N ASN A 426 -0.57 -23.29 7.54
CA ASN A 426 -1.64 -22.31 7.70
C ASN A 426 -2.78 -22.51 6.67
N ILE A 427 -2.47 -22.90 5.43
CA ILE A 427 -3.49 -23.11 4.38
C ILE A 427 -4.07 -24.52 4.35
N GLU A 428 -3.33 -25.53 4.82
CA GLU A 428 -3.76 -26.93 4.79
C GLU A 428 -4.68 -27.31 5.96
N ASN A 429 -4.93 -26.39 6.92
CA ASN A 429 -5.67 -26.63 8.16
C ASN A 429 -5.20 -27.92 8.88
N LYS A 430 -4.02 -28.45 8.54
CA LYS A 430 -3.38 -29.49 9.32
C LYS A 430 -3.22 -28.87 10.71
N LYS A 431 -3.49 -29.65 11.78
CA LYS A 431 -3.31 -29.20 13.17
C LYS A 431 -2.06 -28.35 13.23
N ILE A 432 -2.24 -27.05 12.98
CA ILE A 432 -1.20 -26.04 13.13
C ILE A 432 -0.71 -26.31 14.53
N ASN A 433 0.59 -26.49 14.69
CA ASN A 433 1.22 -26.70 15.99
C ASN A 433 0.47 -25.79 16.99
N GLU A 434 -0.22 -26.37 17.98
CA GLU A 434 -1.02 -25.61 18.95
C GLU A 434 -0.23 -24.45 19.54
N LYS A 435 1.09 -24.64 19.66
CA LYS A 435 2.04 -23.62 20.04
C LYS A 435 2.09 -22.45 19.05
N PHE A 436 2.07 -22.70 17.72
CA PHE A 436 2.03 -21.63 16.72
C PHE A 436 0.75 -20.80 16.83
N THR A 437 -0.39 -21.47 16.89
CA THR A 437 -1.70 -20.81 16.98
C THR A 437 -1.79 -20.00 18.27
N SER A 438 -1.47 -20.60 19.43
CA SER A 438 -1.54 -19.93 20.73
C SER A 438 -0.58 -18.74 20.83
N THR A 439 0.62 -18.87 20.26
CA THR A 439 1.61 -17.78 20.20
C THR A 439 1.10 -16.62 19.36
N ASN A 440 0.57 -16.90 18.17
CA ASN A 440 0.01 -15.87 17.30
C ASN A 440 -1.23 -15.18 17.93
N GLU A 441 -2.15 -15.94 18.52
CA GLU A 441 -3.32 -15.36 19.20
C GLU A 441 -2.91 -14.47 20.37
N LYS A 442 -1.96 -14.92 21.19
CA LYS A 442 -1.42 -14.12 22.29
C LYS A 442 -0.78 -12.84 21.76
N PHE A 443 0.02 -12.94 20.73
CA PHE A 443 0.68 -11.81 20.12
C PHE A 443 -0.33 -10.80 19.52
N LYS A 444 -1.32 -11.27 18.75
CA LYS A 444 -2.38 -10.42 18.20
C LYS A 444 -3.13 -9.67 19.29
N LYS A 445 -3.50 -10.33 20.39
CA LYS A 445 -4.13 -9.66 21.54
C LYS A 445 -3.24 -8.58 22.14
N GLN A 446 -1.93 -8.82 22.22
CA GLN A 446 -0.98 -7.84 22.75
C GLN A 446 -0.87 -6.61 21.83
N ILE A 447 -0.75 -6.80 20.51
CA ILE A 447 -0.65 -5.68 19.57
C ILE A 447 -1.96 -4.91 19.43
N ASP A 448 -3.10 -5.57 19.50
CA ASP A 448 -4.40 -4.89 19.53
C ASP A 448 -4.53 -3.99 20.78
N ALA A 449 -4.00 -4.44 21.94
CA ALA A 449 -3.95 -3.63 23.15
C ALA A 449 -2.93 -2.47 23.10
N LEU A 450 -1.82 -2.64 22.35
CA LEU A 450 -0.80 -1.60 22.14
C LEU A 450 -1.24 -0.55 21.12
N ASN A 451 -2.31 -0.80 20.38
CA ASN A 451 -2.81 0.12 19.37
C ASN A 451 -3.25 1.45 20.01
N THR A 452 -2.35 2.42 19.98
CA THR A 452 -2.57 3.76 20.55
C THR A 452 -3.27 4.71 19.59
N THR A 453 -3.62 4.25 18.39
CA THR A 453 -4.37 5.05 17.42
C THR A 453 -5.81 5.21 17.92
N LYS A 454 -6.22 6.47 18.08
CA LYS A 454 -7.60 6.80 18.49
C LYS A 454 -8.54 6.83 17.27
N TYR A 455 -8.56 5.76 16.51
CA TYR A 455 -9.57 5.61 15.46
C TYR A 455 -10.93 5.29 16.10
N GLU A 456 -11.98 5.81 15.52
CA GLU A 456 -13.36 5.46 15.88
C GLU A 456 -13.60 3.95 15.81
N PHE A 457 -12.97 3.30 14.83
CA PHE A 457 -13.00 1.85 14.65
C PHE A 457 -11.60 1.26 14.91
N PRO A 458 -11.43 0.32 15.86
CA PRO A 458 -10.11 -0.16 16.23
C PRO A 458 -9.51 -1.07 15.16
N LEU A 459 -8.20 -0.92 14.91
CA LEU A 459 -7.45 -1.85 14.08
C LEU A 459 -7.36 -3.22 14.75
N LYS A 460 -7.45 -4.28 13.95
CA LYS A 460 -7.29 -5.68 14.39
C LYS A 460 -6.27 -6.43 13.54
N ALA A 461 -5.37 -7.12 14.19
CA ALA A 461 -4.45 -8.04 13.52
C ALA A 461 -5.21 -9.28 13.04
N MET A 462 -5.33 -9.47 11.73
CA MET A 462 -6.01 -10.62 11.15
C MET A 462 -5.04 -11.72 10.71
N ALA A 463 -4.01 -11.39 9.96
CA ALA A 463 -2.99 -12.34 9.52
C ALA A 463 -2.16 -12.89 10.68
N ASN A 464 -1.54 -14.03 10.47
CA ASN A 464 -0.54 -14.58 11.36
C ASN A 464 0.84 -13.98 11.06
N PHE A 465 1.69 -13.94 12.10
CA PHE A 465 3.11 -13.60 11.97
C PHE A 465 3.93 -14.89 11.97
N SER A 466 5.00 -14.92 11.18
CA SER A 466 5.94 -16.04 11.24
C SER A 466 6.56 -16.17 12.64
N ILE A 467 6.75 -17.39 13.09
CA ILE A 467 7.45 -17.69 14.36
C ILE A 467 8.86 -17.13 14.36
N SER A 468 9.51 -17.12 13.20
CA SER A 468 10.85 -16.53 13.06
C SER A 468 10.86 -15.05 13.44
N PHE A 469 9.79 -14.31 13.12
CA PHE A 469 9.63 -12.93 13.55
C PHE A 469 9.25 -12.83 15.04
N LEU A 470 8.29 -13.64 15.49
CA LEU A 470 7.79 -13.61 16.88
C LEU A 470 8.89 -13.92 17.91
N ASN A 471 9.86 -14.74 17.54
CA ASN A 471 11.00 -15.07 18.41
C ASN A 471 12.04 -13.95 18.54
N LYS A 472 11.97 -12.92 17.70
CA LYS A 472 12.91 -11.79 17.70
C LYS A 472 12.43 -10.59 18.53
N ILE A 473 11.11 -10.43 18.76
CA ILE A 473 10.52 -9.21 19.32
C ILE A 473 9.80 -9.39 20.65
#